data_ab544595c0a90df964cf426677ee18a0
#
_entry.id   ab544595c0a90df964cf426677ee18a0
#
_cell.length_a   1.000
_cell.length_b   1.000
_cell.length_c   1.000
_cell.angle_alpha   90.00
_cell.angle_beta   90.00
_cell.angle_gamma   90.00
#
_symmetry.space_group_name_H-M   'P 1'
#
loop_
_entity.id
_entity.type
_entity.pdbx_description
1 polymer ?
#
loop_
_entity_poly.entity_id
_entity_poly.type
_entity_poly.pdbx_seq_one_letter_code
_entity_poly.pdbx_strand_id
1 'polypeptide(L)'
;MSDLLFSSIIGAGAGIIGTGIGGAVGFVLNRSSKRFLSMLMSFSAGLMIAVVCFDLFPESFAIGSLSTGMAGVVLGALAIIICESLIDRYRQSKGMGRARKNYVEIGILVGIGIALHNLPEGLAIGSGFTALPSYGLGLSLVIALHDIPEGIAMATPMVIGGVGKVKIFLSSILAGIPAGVGAVIGYLLGEISPVFISL
;
A
#
# COMPACT_ATOMS: atom_id res chain seq x y z
N MET A 1 11.37 -9.69 20.98
CA MET A 1 12.11 -8.53 20.40
C MET A 1 12.72 -8.86 19.03
N SER A 2 13.25 -10.09 18.82
CA SER A 2 13.71 -10.57 17.50
C SER A 2 12.58 -10.59 16.46
N ASP A 3 11.40 -11.09 16.85
CA ASP A 3 10.29 -11.31 15.93
C ASP A 3 9.59 -10.00 15.51
N LEU A 4 9.45 -9.04 16.42
CA LEU A 4 9.01 -7.69 16.09
C LEU A 4 9.97 -7.03 15.09
N LEU A 5 11.29 -7.12 15.33
CA LEU A 5 12.26 -6.54 14.42
C LEU A 5 12.23 -7.24 13.05
N PHE A 6 12.10 -8.56 13.04
CA PHE A 6 12.00 -9.34 11.81
C PHE A 6 10.76 -8.98 11.00
N SER A 7 9.56 -8.95 11.61
CA SER A 7 8.32 -8.58 10.93
C SER A 7 8.37 -7.14 10.39
N SER A 8 8.95 -6.23 11.17
CA SER A 8 9.11 -4.82 10.78
C SER A 8 10.03 -4.65 9.57
N ILE A 9 11.16 -5.38 9.54
CA ILE A 9 12.10 -5.36 8.41
C ILE A 9 11.45 -5.96 7.17
N ILE A 10 10.73 -7.07 7.31
CA ILE A 10 10.02 -7.70 6.18
C ILE A 10 8.91 -6.80 5.67
N GLY A 11 8.09 -6.19 6.54
CA GLY A 11 7.05 -5.26 6.12
C GLY A 11 7.60 -4.01 5.44
N ALA A 12 8.64 -3.41 5.99
CA ALA A 12 9.34 -2.30 5.34
C ALA A 12 9.96 -2.73 4.00
N GLY A 13 10.56 -3.94 3.96
CA GLY A 13 11.12 -4.51 2.75
C GLY A 13 10.07 -4.70 1.66
N ALA A 14 8.90 -5.23 2.00
CA ALA A 14 7.81 -5.44 1.05
C ALA A 14 7.42 -4.11 0.37
N GLY A 15 7.05 -3.08 1.14
CA GLY A 15 6.67 -1.79 0.60
C GLY A 15 7.82 -1.10 -0.17
N ILE A 16 9.02 -1.02 0.41
CA ILE A 16 10.16 -0.32 -0.20
C ILE A 16 10.62 -1.01 -1.49
N ILE A 17 10.72 -2.33 -1.48
CA ILE A 17 11.18 -3.10 -2.66
C ILE A 17 10.11 -3.06 -3.75
N GLY A 18 8.84 -3.31 -3.40
CA GLY A 18 7.73 -3.31 -4.35
C GLY A 18 7.58 -1.96 -5.04
N THR A 19 7.32 -0.89 -4.29
CA THR A 19 7.19 0.46 -4.83
C THR A 19 8.48 0.97 -5.48
N GLY A 20 9.66 0.64 -4.92
CA GLY A 20 10.96 1.01 -5.47
C GLY A 20 11.25 0.38 -6.83
N ILE A 21 10.99 -0.93 -6.98
CA ILE A 21 11.07 -1.62 -8.29
C ILE A 21 10.09 -0.98 -9.25
N GLY A 22 8.83 -0.73 -8.82
CA GLY A 22 7.81 -0.05 -9.61
C GLY A 22 8.27 1.31 -10.09
N GLY A 23 8.87 2.13 -9.23
CA GLY A 23 9.43 3.42 -9.59
C GLY A 23 10.55 3.34 -10.63
N ALA A 24 11.47 2.37 -10.47
CA ALA A 24 12.54 2.13 -11.42
C ALA A 24 12.01 1.65 -12.78
N VAL A 25 11.07 0.70 -12.77
CA VAL A 25 10.43 0.16 -13.98
C VAL A 25 9.60 1.24 -14.67
N GLY A 26 8.84 2.04 -13.92
CA GLY A 26 8.02 3.15 -14.45
C GLY A 26 8.86 4.18 -15.20
N PHE A 27 10.10 4.41 -14.78
CA PHE A 27 11.02 5.25 -15.51
C PHE A 27 11.44 4.64 -16.86
N VAL A 28 11.67 3.33 -16.92
CA VAL A 28 12.04 2.63 -18.17
C VAL A 28 10.83 2.55 -19.11
N LEU A 29 9.65 2.33 -18.54
CA LEU A 29 8.39 2.17 -19.29
C LEU A 29 7.69 3.49 -19.63
N ASN A 30 8.39 4.63 -19.60
CA ASN A 30 7.82 5.96 -19.81
C ASN A 30 7.02 6.15 -21.13
N ARG A 31 7.22 5.26 -22.10
CA ARG A 31 6.51 5.21 -23.39
C ARG A 31 5.44 4.11 -23.43
N SER A 32 5.13 3.47 -22.31
CA SER A 32 4.15 2.40 -22.27
C SER A 32 2.77 2.89 -22.68
N SER A 33 2.04 2.06 -23.41
CA SER A 33 0.69 2.40 -23.83
C SER A 33 -0.25 2.49 -22.62
N LYS A 34 -1.26 3.34 -22.71
CA LYS A 34 -2.32 3.45 -21.68
C LYS A 34 -2.97 2.08 -21.41
N ARG A 35 -3.05 1.21 -22.44
CA ARG A 35 -3.57 -0.15 -22.31
C ARG A 35 -2.69 -1.01 -21.40
N PHE A 36 -1.37 -0.94 -21.53
CA PHE A 36 -0.43 -1.69 -20.69
C PHE A 36 -0.53 -1.26 -19.23
N LEU A 37 -0.55 0.06 -18.97
CA LEU A 37 -0.73 0.59 -17.61
C LEU A 37 -2.08 0.17 -17.01
N SER A 38 -3.15 0.22 -17.80
CA SER A 38 -4.47 -0.25 -17.36
C SER A 38 -4.47 -1.74 -17.01
N MET A 39 -3.79 -2.58 -17.79
CA MET A 39 -3.65 -4.01 -17.49
C MET A 39 -2.91 -4.25 -16.18
N LEU A 40 -1.79 -3.54 -15.95
CA LEU A 40 -1.04 -3.65 -14.69
C LEU A 40 -1.89 -3.24 -13.48
N MET A 41 -2.60 -2.12 -13.58
CA MET A 41 -3.48 -1.66 -12.50
C MET A 41 -4.64 -2.63 -12.25
N SER A 42 -5.23 -3.20 -13.30
CA SER A 42 -6.29 -4.19 -13.17
C SER A 42 -5.78 -5.50 -12.55
N PHE A 43 -4.56 -5.90 -12.88
CA PHE A 43 -3.92 -7.08 -12.28
C PHE A 43 -3.67 -6.84 -10.77
N SER A 44 -3.11 -5.70 -10.42
CA SER A 44 -2.88 -5.31 -9.01
C SER A 44 -4.18 -5.31 -8.21
N ALA A 45 -5.22 -4.65 -8.73
CA ALA A 45 -6.54 -4.62 -8.07
C ALA A 45 -7.14 -6.02 -7.91
N GLY A 46 -7.00 -6.88 -8.93
CA GLY A 46 -7.47 -8.27 -8.86
C GLY A 46 -6.71 -9.09 -7.81
N LEU A 47 -5.40 -8.91 -7.70
CA LEU A 47 -4.57 -9.56 -6.70
C LEU A 47 -4.99 -9.15 -5.29
N MET A 48 -5.22 -7.85 -5.04
CA MET A 48 -5.68 -7.35 -3.75
C MET A 48 -7.06 -7.91 -3.37
N ILE A 49 -8.01 -7.93 -4.30
CA ILE A 49 -9.32 -8.54 -4.05
C ILE A 49 -9.16 -10.03 -3.70
N ALA A 50 -8.28 -10.75 -4.39
CA ALA A 50 -8.03 -12.16 -4.10
C ALA A 50 -7.45 -12.36 -2.68
N VAL A 51 -6.45 -11.56 -2.26
CA VAL A 51 -5.88 -11.61 -0.91
C VAL A 51 -6.95 -11.32 0.14
N VAL A 52 -7.75 -10.28 -0.05
CA VAL A 52 -8.82 -9.95 0.90
C VAL A 52 -9.83 -11.10 1.03
N CYS A 53 -10.26 -11.67 -0.09
CA CYS A 53 -11.33 -12.68 -0.10
C CYS A 53 -10.85 -14.06 0.33
N PHE A 54 -9.63 -14.47 0.01
CA PHE A 54 -9.15 -15.84 0.21
C PHE A 54 -8.16 -16.00 1.36
N ASP A 55 -7.53 -14.91 1.80
CA ASP A 55 -6.59 -14.93 2.90
C ASP A 55 -7.09 -14.12 4.11
N LEU A 56 -7.30 -12.81 3.95
CA LEU A 56 -7.60 -11.92 5.10
C LEU A 56 -8.97 -12.21 5.74
N PHE A 57 -10.04 -12.37 4.96
CA PHE A 57 -11.37 -12.65 5.50
C PHE A 57 -11.45 -14.00 6.21
N PRO A 58 -11.02 -15.14 5.60
CA PRO A 58 -11.04 -16.42 6.28
C PRO A 58 -10.25 -16.41 7.60
N GLU A 59 -9.05 -15.80 7.60
CA GLU A 59 -8.21 -15.72 8.79
C GLU A 59 -8.85 -14.83 9.86
N SER A 60 -9.36 -13.66 9.50
CA SER A 60 -10.06 -12.74 10.40
C SER A 60 -11.26 -13.44 11.09
N PHE A 61 -12.04 -14.22 10.33
CA PHE A 61 -13.20 -14.94 10.87
C PHE A 61 -12.79 -16.13 11.73
N ALA A 62 -11.67 -16.76 11.45
CA ALA A 62 -11.13 -17.90 12.23
C ALA A 62 -10.57 -17.45 13.58
N ILE A 63 -9.87 -16.31 13.63
CA ILE A 63 -9.26 -15.76 14.84
C ILE A 63 -10.30 -15.06 15.73
N GLY A 64 -11.19 -14.29 15.12
CA GLY A 64 -12.23 -13.53 15.81
C GLY A 64 -13.61 -14.12 15.63
N SER A 65 -14.49 -13.30 15.08
CA SER A 65 -15.85 -13.69 14.74
C SER A 65 -16.29 -12.98 13.46
N LEU A 66 -17.34 -13.45 12.83
CA LEU A 66 -17.93 -12.77 11.67
C LEU A 66 -18.25 -11.29 11.98
N SER A 67 -18.73 -10.99 13.20
CA SER A 67 -19.06 -9.62 13.59
C SER A 67 -17.82 -8.73 13.76
N THR A 68 -16.73 -9.24 14.32
CA THR A 68 -15.47 -8.48 14.44
C THR A 68 -14.84 -8.23 13.08
N GLY A 69 -14.73 -9.24 12.22
CA GLY A 69 -14.20 -9.06 10.87
C GLY A 69 -15.04 -8.10 10.02
N MET A 70 -16.37 -8.17 10.10
CA MET A 70 -17.26 -7.22 9.41
C MET A 70 -17.12 -5.79 9.96
N ALA A 71 -16.90 -5.64 11.28
CA ALA A 71 -16.63 -4.34 11.87
C ALA A 71 -15.31 -3.76 11.34
N GLY A 72 -14.26 -4.58 11.21
CA GLY A 72 -12.98 -4.19 10.61
C GLY A 72 -13.14 -3.70 9.16
N VAL A 73 -13.90 -4.42 8.34
CA VAL A 73 -14.21 -3.99 6.96
C VAL A 73 -14.86 -2.61 6.94
N VAL A 74 -15.89 -2.40 7.77
CA VAL A 74 -16.60 -1.10 7.82
C VAL A 74 -15.67 0.01 8.31
N LEU A 75 -14.90 -0.24 9.36
CA LEU A 75 -13.96 0.75 9.91
C LEU A 75 -12.86 1.09 8.90
N GLY A 76 -12.28 0.08 8.22
CA GLY A 76 -11.27 0.27 7.19
C GLY A 76 -11.82 1.07 6.00
N ALA A 77 -13.01 0.72 5.50
CA ALA A 77 -13.66 1.45 4.43
C ALA A 77 -13.93 2.92 4.82
N LEU A 78 -14.44 3.17 6.02
CA LEU A 78 -14.66 4.53 6.53
C LEU A 78 -13.35 5.31 6.66
N ALA A 79 -12.27 4.67 7.15
CA ALA A 79 -10.97 5.31 7.26
C ALA A 79 -10.44 5.76 5.89
N ILE A 80 -10.51 4.90 4.88
CA ILE A 80 -10.09 5.23 3.50
C ILE A 80 -10.95 6.38 2.92
N ILE A 81 -12.28 6.32 3.06
CA ILE A 81 -13.19 7.39 2.59
C ILE A 81 -12.85 8.74 3.25
N ILE A 82 -12.55 8.73 4.55
CA ILE A 82 -12.15 9.94 5.28
C ILE A 82 -10.81 10.46 4.74
N CYS A 83 -9.81 9.59 4.57
CA CYS A 83 -8.50 9.97 4.02
C CYS A 83 -8.64 10.58 2.61
N GLU A 84 -9.39 9.94 1.71
CA GLU A 84 -9.65 10.47 0.36
C GLU A 84 -10.35 11.83 0.42
N SER A 85 -11.36 11.98 1.26
CA SER A 85 -12.08 13.25 1.43
C SER A 85 -11.17 14.37 1.93
N LEU A 86 -10.24 14.08 2.84
CA LEU A 86 -9.26 15.04 3.34
C LEU A 86 -8.27 15.45 2.25
N ILE A 87 -7.77 14.48 1.46
CA ILE A 87 -6.90 14.75 0.33
C ILE A 87 -7.59 15.63 -0.70
N ASP A 88 -8.84 15.32 -1.05
CA ASP A 88 -9.60 16.10 -2.02
C ASP A 88 -9.90 17.54 -1.53
N ARG A 89 -10.24 17.72 -0.26
CA ARG A 89 -10.38 19.06 0.34
C ARG A 89 -9.08 19.84 0.29
N TYR A 90 -7.95 19.19 0.62
CA TYR A 90 -6.63 19.82 0.52
C TYR A 90 -6.32 20.25 -0.91
N ARG A 91 -6.58 19.39 -1.91
CA ARG A 91 -6.41 19.68 -3.35
C ARG A 91 -7.24 20.88 -3.78
N GLN A 92 -8.51 20.94 -3.38
CA GLN A 92 -9.42 22.04 -3.71
C GLN A 92 -8.96 23.37 -3.06
N SER A 93 -8.53 23.32 -1.79
CA SER A 93 -8.06 24.53 -1.08
C SER A 93 -6.80 25.14 -1.69
N LYS A 94 -5.97 24.31 -2.36
CA LYS A 94 -4.75 24.76 -3.05
C LYS A 94 -4.98 25.18 -4.50
N GLY A 95 -6.23 25.24 -4.97
CA GLY A 95 -6.55 25.61 -6.35
C GLY A 95 -6.08 24.61 -7.40
N MET A 96 -5.72 23.38 -6.98
CA MET A 96 -5.23 22.31 -7.85
C MET A 96 -6.32 21.75 -8.80
N GLY A 97 -7.49 22.36 -8.81
CA GLY A 97 -8.71 21.76 -9.33
C GLY A 97 -8.98 21.94 -10.82
N ARG A 98 -8.30 22.78 -11.64
CA ARG A 98 -8.67 22.94 -13.07
C ARG A 98 -7.64 23.54 -14.01
N ALA A 99 -6.54 24.14 -13.56
CA ALA A 99 -5.56 24.75 -14.43
C ALA A 99 -4.36 23.81 -14.64
N ARG A 100 -4.11 23.44 -15.90
CA ARG A 100 -2.92 22.74 -16.44
C ARG A 100 -2.35 21.70 -15.47
N LYS A 101 -2.86 20.48 -15.57
CA LYS A 101 -2.38 19.31 -14.79
C LYS A 101 -0.85 19.24 -14.86
N ASN A 102 -0.20 19.67 -13.79
CA ASN A 102 1.23 19.47 -13.65
C ASN A 102 1.43 17.97 -13.35
N TYR A 103 2.01 17.23 -14.28
CA TYR A 103 2.24 15.80 -14.14
C TYR A 103 3.05 15.45 -12.89
N VAL A 104 3.97 16.33 -12.47
CA VAL A 104 4.73 16.15 -11.22
C VAL A 104 3.79 16.12 -10.01
N GLU A 105 2.85 17.06 -9.98
CA GLU A 105 1.85 17.17 -8.92
C GLU A 105 0.94 15.93 -8.85
N ILE A 106 0.53 15.41 -10.00
CA ILE A 106 -0.23 14.16 -10.09
C ILE A 106 0.58 13.02 -9.50
N GLY A 107 1.86 12.89 -9.87
CA GLY A 107 2.73 11.83 -9.36
C GLY A 107 2.93 11.91 -7.84
N ILE A 108 3.11 13.12 -7.30
CA ILE A 108 3.21 13.33 -5.84
C ILE A 108 1.92 12.93 -5.14
N LEU A 109 0.75 13.29 -5.66
CA LEU A 109 -0.53 12.94 -5.06
C LEU A 109 -0.81 11.44 -5.09
N VAL A 110 -0.47 10.77 -6.20
CA VAL A 110 -0.52 9.31 -6.29
C VAL A 110 0.42 8.69 -5.25
N GLY A 111 1.65 9.20 -5.12
CA GLY A 111 2.61 8.73 -4.12
C GLY A 111 2.12 8.91 -2.67
N ILE A 112 1.43 10.01 -2.36
CA ILE A 112 0.80 10.21 -1.05
C ILE A 112 -0.32 9.18 -0.84
N GLY A 113 -1.14 8.92 -1.85
CA GLY A 113 -2.18 7.90 -1.80
C GLY A 113 -1.60 6.51 -1.53
N ILE A 114 -0.54 6.12 -2.24
CA ILE A 114 0.19 4.86 -2.05
C ILE A 114 0.78 4.79 -0.63
N ALA A 115 1.40 5.85 -0.13
CA ALA A 115 1.95 5.90 1.22
C ALA A 115 0.88 5.67 2.30
N LEU A 116 -0.32 6.22 2.11
CA LEU A 116 -1.46 6.00 3.00
C LEU A 116 -2.02 4.58 2.88
N HIS A 117 -2.00 4.01 1.69
CA HIS A 117 -2.44 2.65 1.42
C HIS A 117 -1.48 1.60 2.04
N ASN A 118 -0.19 1.82 1.93
CA ASN A 118 0.84 0.94 2.47
C ASN A 118 0.81 0.82 4.00
N LEU A 119 0.25 1.78 4.72
CA LEU A 119 0.15 1.70 6.18
C LEU A 119 -0.79 0.57 6.65
N PRO A 120 -2.06 0.45 6.17
CA PRO A 120 -2.93 -0.70 6.44
C PRO A 120 -2.33 -2.04 6.00
N GLU A 121 -1.64 -2.06 4.88
CA GLU A 121 -0.99 -3.28 4.39
C GLU A 121 0.14 -3.75 5.33
N GLY A 122 0.93 -2.81 5.81
CA GLY A 122 1.89 -3.10 6.85
C GLY A 122 1.24 -3.62 8.14
N LEU A 123 0.09 -3.05 8.55
CA LEU A 123 -0.68 -3.57 9.69
C LEU A 123 -1.05 -5.04 9.47
N ALA A 124 -1.53 -5.41 8.28
CA ALA A 124 -1.86 -6.79 7.93
C ALA A 124 -0.61 -7.70 7.97
N ILE A 125 0.54 -7.25 7.46
CA ILE A 125 1.79 -8.00 7.54
C ILE A 125 2.17 -8.24 9.01
N GLY A 126 2.22 -7.18 9.81
CA GLY A 126 2.64 -7.25 11.22
C GLY A 126 1.74 -8.16 12.06
N SER A 127 0.41 -8.00 11.94
CA SER A 127 -0.55 -8.88 12.61
C SER A 127 -0.48 -10.31 12.08
N GLY A 128 -0.26 -10.50 10.79
CA GLY A 128 -0.07 -11.82 10.19
C GLY A 128 1.11 -12.58 10.78
N PHE A 129 2.20 -11.89 11.12
CA PHE A 129 3.35 -12.51 11.80
C PHE A 129 3.03 -12.98 13.22
N THR A 130 2.14 -12.32 13.93
CA THR A 130 1.70 -12.76 15.27
C THR A 130 0.74 -13.94 15.20
N ALA A 131 -0.04 -14.06 14.12
CA ALA A 131 -0.88 -15.23 13.88
C ALA A 131 -0.02 -16.46 13.50
N LEU A 132 0.78 -16.32 12.44
CA LEU A 132 1.70 -17.37 11.95
C LEU A 132 2.84 -16.73 11.13
N PRO A 133 4.11 -17.02 11.43
CA PRO A 133 5.23 -16.45 10.65
C PRO A 133 5.14 -16.70 9.13
N SER A 134 4.68 -17.90 8.73
CA SER A 134 4.47 -18.23 7.31
C SER A 134 3.37 -17.40 6.66
N TYR A 135 2.35 -17.02 7.40
CA TYR A 135 1.26 -16.18 6.94
C TYR A 135 1.74 -14.74 6.71
N GLY A 136 2.46 -14.16 7.70
CA GLY A 136 3.07 -12.85 7.55
C GLY A 136 4.04 -12.76 6.37
N LEU A 137 4.85 -13.82 6.14
CA LEU A 137 5.72 -13.91 4.96
C LEU A 137 4.93 -13.98 3.65
N GLY A 138 3.86 -14.77 3.61
CA GLY A 138 2.98 -14.88 2.44
C GLY A 138 2.38 -13.53 2.07
N LEU A 139 1.79 -12.82 3.05
CA LEU A 139 1.25 -11.48 2.85
C LEU A 139 2.33 -10.50 2.37
N SER A 140 3.52 -10.52 2.96
CA SER A 140 4.63 -9.64 2.55
C SER A 140 5.02 -9.84 1.09
N LEU A 141 5.04 -11.08 0.62
CA LEU A 141 5.38 -11.39 -0.77
C LEU A 141 4.32 -10.86 -1.73
N VAL A 142 3.05 -11.09 -1.41
CA VAL A 142 1.93 -10.66 -2.27
C VAL A 142 1.85 -9.13 -2.31
N ILE A 143 2.02 -8.47 -1.15
CA ILE A 143 2.05 -7.02 -1.03
C ILE A 143 3.22 -6.44 -1.86
N ALA A 144 4.42 -6.98 -1.73
CA ALA A 144 5.56 -6.53 -2.54
C ALA A 144 5.30 -6.66 -4.05
N LEU A 145 4.59 -7.70 -4.48
CA LEU A 145 4.28 -7.92 -5.91
C LEU A 145 3.26 -6.90 -6.44
N HIS A 146 2.20 -6.58 -5.67
CA HIS A 146 1.20 -5.63 -6.16
C HIS A 146 1.66 -4.17 -6.02
N ASP A 147 2.59 -3.86 -5.13
CA ASP A 147 3.23 -2.55 -5.01
C ASP A 147 4.03 -2.15 -6.25
N ILE A 148 4.51 -3.13 -7.03
CA ILE A 148 5.24 -2.84 -8.29
C ILE A 148 4.37 -2.05 -9.28
N PRO A 149 3.16 -2.47 -9.66
CA PRO A 149 2.22 -1.68 -10.44
C PRO A 149 1.95 -0.28 -9.86
N GLU A 150 1.82 -0.16 -8.54
CA GLU A 150 1.57 1.11 -7.87
C GLU A 150 2.75 2.08 -8.00
N GLY A 151 3.97 1.60 -7.77
CA GLY A 151 5.17 2.38 -8.02
C GLY A 151 5.29 2.85 -9.47
N ILE A 152 4.88 2.03 -10.46
CA ILE A 152 4.81 2.41 -11.88
C ILE A 152 3.76 3.52 -12.06
N ALA A 153 2.60 3.42 -11.42
CA ALA A 153 1.52 4.40 -11.52
C ALA A 153 1.94 5.78 -10.99
N MET A 154 2.72 5.82 -9.89
CA MET A 154 3.31 7.04 -9.35
C MET A 154 4.41 7.60 -10.24
N ALA A 155 5.32 6.75 -10.71
CA ALA A 155 6.48 7.15 -11.47
C ALA A 155 6.11 7.70 -12.85
N THR A 156 5.12 7.12 -13.53
CA THR A 156 4.72 7.48 -14.89
C THR A 156 4.43 8.98 -15.06
N PRO A 157 3.55 9.61 -14.28
CA PRO A 157 3.31 11.06 -14.39
C PRO A 157 4.55 11.88 -14.00
N MET A 158 5.36 11.44 -13.03
CA MET A 158 6.58 12.14 -12.66
C MET A 158 7.60 12.16 -13.82
N VAL A 159 7.73 11.07 -14.55
CA VAL A 159 8.58 10.99 -15.75
C VAL A 159 8.10 11.94 -16.84
N ILE A 160 6.79 11.95 -17.13
CA ILE A 160 6.18 12.86 -18.10
C ILE A 160 6.39 14.33 -17.67
N GLY A 161 6.37 14.60 -16.38
CA GLY A 161 6.66 15.91 -15.79
C GLY A 161 8.13 16.32 -15.79
N GLY A 162 9.05 15.44 -16.27
CA GLY A 162 10.48 15.73 -16.40
C GLY A 162 11.28 15.54 -15.10
N VAL A 163 10.74 14.83 -14.10
CA VAL A 163 11.46 14.53 -12.86
C VAL A 163 12.60 13.53 -13.13
N GLY A 164 13.77 13.81 -12.56
CA GLY A 164 14.95 12.94 -12.74
C GLY A 164 14.80 11.58 -12.05
N LYS A 165 15.45 10.55 -12.63
CA LYS A 165 15.39 9.13 -12.20
C LYS A 165 15.58 8.93 -10.70
N VAL A 166 16.60 9.57 -10.13
CA VAL A 166 16.94 9.42 -8.70
C VAL A 166 15.81 9.95 -7.81
N LYS A 167 15.22 11.09 -8.17
CA LYS A 167 14.09 11.65 -7.41
C LYS A 167 12.86 10.76 -7.46
N ILE A 168 12.55 10.18 -8.64
CA ILE A 168 11.44 9.24 -8.80
C ILE A 168 11.67 8.01 -7.93
N PHE A 169 12.86 7.40 -8.03
CA PHE A 169 13.21 6.23 -7.23
C PHE A 169 13.13 6.48 -5.74
N LEU A 170 13.71 7.60 -5.27
CA LEU A 170 13.62 7.97 -3.85
C LEU A 170 12.19 8.25 -3.39
N SER A 171 11.37 8.90 -4.23
CA SER A 171 9.96 9.12 -3.91
C SER A 171 9.19 7.80 -3.81
N SER A 172 9.50 6.82 -4.66
CA SER A 172 8.89 5.48 -4.60
C SER A 172 9.28 4.74 -3.31
N ILE A 173 10.55 4.77 -2.93
CA ILE A 173 11.01 4.23 -1.65
C ILE A 173 10.29 4.89 -0.47
N LEU A 174 10.17 6.22 -0.48
CA LEU A 174 9.48 6.96 0.59
C LEU A 174 7.99 6.56 0.69
N ALA A 175 7.34 6.31 -0.44
CA ALA A 175 5.95 5.84 -0.45
C ALA A 175 5.79 4.43 0.14
N GLY A 176 6.82 3.59 0.09
CA GLY A 176 6.84 2.24 0.68
C GLY A 176 7.13 2.19 2.19
N ILE A 177 7.77 3.23 2.76
CA ILE A 177 8.16 3.24 4.19
C ILE A 177 6.98 3.01 5.15
N PRO A 178 5.78 3.58 4.93
CA PRO A 178 4.64 3.37 5.83
C PRO A 178 4.25 1.91 6.04
N ALA A 179 4.53 1.01 5.11
CA ALA A 179 4.34 -0.44 5.32
C ALA A 179 5.17 -0.97 6.51
N GLY A 180 6.41 -0.50 6.66
CA GLY A 180 7.24 -0.85 7.82
C GLY A 180 6.67 -0.31 9.13
N VAL A 181 6.17 0.92 9.13
CA VAL A 181 5.50 1.52 10.31
C VAL A 181 4.23 0.74 10.65
N GLY A 182 3.43 0.41 9.64
CA GLY A 182 2.25 -0.45 9.78
C GLY A 182 2.61 -1.80 10.38
N ALA A 183 3.68 -2.46 9.91
CA ALA A 183 4.10 -3.77 10.40
C ALA A 183 4.52 -3.73 11.89
N VAL A 184 5.18 -2.66 12.34
CA VAL A 184 5.47 -2.47 13.78
C VAL A 184 4.17 -2.38 14.58
N ILE A 185 3.25 -1.53 14.14
CA ILE A 185 1.98 -1.30 14.85
C ILE A 185 1.14 -2.59 14.83
N GLY A 186 1.01 -3.25 13.67
CA GLY A 186 0.23 -4.47 13.50
C GLY A 186 0.76 -5.62 14.36
N TYR A 187 2.07 -5.78 14.43
CA TYR A 187 2.69 -6.78 15.32
C TYR A 187 2.36 -6.50 16.80
N LEU A 188 2.54 -5.24 17.26
CA LEU A 188 2.27 -4.87 18.65
C LEU A 188 0.80 -5.04 19.01
N LEU A 189 -0.13 -4.67 18.12
CA LEU A 189 -1.56 -4.85 18.35
C LEU A 189 -1.93 -6.34 18.37
N GLY A 190 -1.37 -7.14 17.49
CA GLY A 190 -1.59 -8.59 17.46
C GLY A 190 -1.11 -9.30 18.73
N GLU A 191 0.01 -8.86 19.33
CA GLU A 191 0.47 -9.38 20.62
C GLU A 191 -0.42 -8.98 21.80
N ILE A 192 -1.10 -7.82 21.72
CA ILE A 192 -2.00 -7.38 22.81
C ILE A 192 -3.28 -8.20 22.82
N SER A 193 -3.88 -8.48 21.68
CA SER A 193 -5.12 -9.24 21.59
C SER A 193 -5.35 -9.81 20.20
N PRO A 194 -5.73 -11.11 20.09
CA PRO A 194 -6.15 -11.68 18.82
C PRO A 194 -7.31 -10.93 18.13
N VAL A 195 -8.12 -10.20 18.90
CA VAL A 195 -9.22 -9.38 18.33
C VAL A 195 -8.67 -8.31 17.37
N PHE A 196 -7.50 -7.74 17.65
CA PHE A 196 -6.88 -6.77 16.74
C PHE A 196 -6.39 -7.40 15.43
N ILE A 197 -6.12 -8.70 15.41
CA ILE A 197 -5.79 -9.42 14.18
C ILE A 197 -7.04 -9.61 13.30
N SER A 198 -8.21 -9.71 13.95
CA SER A 198 -9.49 -9.94 13.26
C SER A 198 -10.19 -8.65 12.79
N LEU A 199 -9.73 -7.49 13.23
CA LEU A 199 -10.20 -6.17 12.78
C LEU A 199 -9.45 -5.67 11.55
#